data_74925702daa79da8c4c92fa77b20fb0d
#
_entry.id   74925702daa79da8c4c92fa77b20fb0d
#
_cell.length_a   1.000
_cell.length_b   1.000
_cell.length_c   1.000
_cell.angle_alpha   90.00
_cell.angle_beta   90.00
_cell.angle_gamma   90.00
#
_symmetry.space_group_name_H-M   'P 1'
#
loop_
_entity.id
_entity.type
_entity.pdbx_description
1 polymer ?
#
loop_
_entity_poly.entity_id
_entity_poly.type
_entity_poly.pdbx_seq_one_letter_code
_entity_poly.pdbx_strand_id
1 'polypeptide(L)'
;MKGNTRQLLSMIFVFTVIAVAYACRMLGKFDIGGVYTNYFRSALYLLLFAWWGFTIDRRIIQKQVLHCLRLTALLMLLWLVLRTLKYHVVTGVTAARYVWYLYYLPMLFLPLLGVYIALLLGKPEEYRLSRRAGLLAIVPTVLFLFVITNDLHQWVFAFKDGVPGRPVSSAFTHRLLYFICLVWMVACITFSLVRLFHKSRIPGGKRKRLTPFVLGCVTLLYGLLYLSGLPAVRWWFGDMNVMFCLLYAALYESCIRCRMIPSNTGYAELFEASTLAACIADPGGQIVLRSRAAGEDMVCPREGQRLIRPDGMRISSAPIGGGYVVWQDNVRPLLELHTKLNENKAELESNRKKLQDAYLVQKKLHELTEKNRIYLSLIHISEPTRRV
;
A
#
# COMPACT_ATOMS: atom_id res chain seq x y z
N MET A 1 -20.57 10.97 5.43
CA MET A 1 -21.36 10.07 6.31
C MET A 1 -21.54 8.64 5.76
N LYS A 2 -21.84 8.43 4.47
CA LYS A 2 -22.04 7.06 3.88
C LYS A 2 -20.83 6.11 4.00
N GLY A 3 -19.59 6.59 3.97
CA GLY A 3 -18.39 5.75 4.07
C GLY A 3 -18.19 5.12 5.46
N ASN A 4 -18.41 5.90 6.50
CA ASN A 4 -18.20 5.47 7.89
C ASN A 4 -19.24 4.41 8.32
N THR A 5 -20.48 4.56 7.83
CA THR A 5 -21.56 3.59 8.08
C THR A 5 -21.28 2.23 7.41
N ARG A 6 -20.78 2.21 6.17
CA ARG A 6 -20.40 0.96 5.49
C ARG A 6 -19.24 0.23 6.18
N GLN A 7 -18.25 0.98 6.67
CA GLN A 7 -17.14 0.39 7.43
C GLN A 7 -17.62 -0.21 8.76
N LEU A 8 -18.50 0.49 9.48
CA LEU A 8 -19.09 0.02 10.73
C LEU A 8 -19.91 -1.28 10.50
N LEU A 9 -20.76 -1.31 9.48
CA LEU A 9 -21.55 -2.49 9.10
C LEU A 9 -20.66 -3.68 8.74
N SER A 10 -19.60 -3.46 7.98
CA SER A 10 -18.62 -4.51 7.66
C SER A 10 -17.93 -5.07 8.90
N MET A 11 -17.56 -4.21 9.86
CA MET A 11 -16.98 -4.65 11.13
C MET A 11 -17.97 -5.48 11.96
N ILE A 12 -19.20 -5.00 12.10
CA ILE A 12 -20.27 -5.72 12.82
C ILE A 12 -20.47 -7.10 12.18
N PHE A 13 -20.58 -7.16 10.85
CA PHE A 13 -20.71 -8.44 10.12
C PHE A 13 -19.57 -9.41 10.45
N VAL A 14 -18.29 -8.97 10.36
CA VAL A 14 -17.12 -9.80 10.67
C VAL A 14 -17.18 -10.32 12.10
N PHE A 15 -17.42 -9.43 13.07
CA PHE A 15 -17.53 -9.83 14.48
C PHE A 15 -18.67 -10.79 14.74
N THR A 16 -19.83 -10.61 14.11
CA THR A 16 -20.96 -11.52 14.22
C THR A 16 -20.62 -12.90 13.68
N VAL A 17 -20.00 -12.99 12.49
CA VAL A 17 -19.58 -14.27 11.92
C VAL A 17 -18.57 -14.99 12.83
N ILE A 18 -17.59 -14.28 13.38
CA ILE A 18 -16.61 -14.85 14.32
C ILE A 18 -17.28 -15.33 15.60
N ALA A 19 -18.22 -14.56 16.16
CA ALA A 19 -18.94 -14.91 17.38
C ALA A 19 -19.81 -16.15 17.17
N VAL A 20 -20.55 -16.22 16.05
CA VAL A 20 -21.36 -17.40 15.68
C VAL A 20 -20.48 -18.64 15.48
N ALA A 21 -19.37 -18.51 14.75
CA ALA A 21 -18.44 -19.60 14.54
C ALA A 21 -17.79 -20.08 15.86
N TYR A 22 -17.50 -19.15 16.78
CA TYR A 22 -17.00 -19.48 18.11
C TYR A 22 -18.08 -20.16 18.97
N ALA A 23 -19.33 -19.71 18.93
CA ALA A 23 -20.46 -20.36 19.59
C ALA A 23 -20.64 -21.80 19.10
N CYS A 24 -20.59 -22.03 17.76
CA CYS A 24 -20.63 -23.38 17.18
C CYS A 24 -19.46 -24.25 17.70
N ARG A 25 -18.27 -23.69 17.91
CA ARG A 25 -17.16 -24.43 18.51
C ARG A 25 -17.45 -24.85 19.94
N MET A 26 -18.06 -23.97 20.73
CA MET A 26 -18.43 -24.32 22.13
C MET A 26 -19.53 -25.36 22.16
N LEU A 27 -20.57 -25.23 21.35
CA LEU A 27 -21.63 -26.24 21.22
C LEU A 27 -21.06 -27.63 20.84
N GLY A 28 -20.15 -27.69 19.87
CA GLY A 28 -19.48 -28.90 19.47
C GLY A 28 -18.62 -29.56 20.57
N LYS A 29 -18.12 -28.81 21.57
CA LYS A 29 -17.42 -29.34 22.73
C LYS A 29 -18.34 -30.00 23.75
N PHE A 30 -19.60 -29.56 23.81
CA PHE A 30 -20.63 -30.13 24.65
C PHE A 30 -21.44 -31.20 23.92
N ASP A 31 -20.95 -31.63 22.74
CA ASP A 31 -21.62 -32.61 21.84
C ASP A 31 -23.05 -32.24 21.41
N ILE A 32 -23.32 -30.91 21.41
CA ILE A 32 -24.60 -30.37 20.96
C ILE A 32 -24.47 -30.09 19.44
N GLY A 33 -25.36 -30.76 18.66
CA GLY A 33 -25.41 -30.59 17.20
C GLY A 33 -24.40 -31.41 16.41
N GLY A 34 -23.58 -32.24 17.07
CA GLY A 34 -22.71 -33.25 16.47
C GLY A 34 -21.81 -32.75 15.35
N VAL A 35 -21.77 -33.46 14.24
CA VAL A 35 -20.89 -33.15 13.08
C VAL A 35 -21.32 -31.87 12.36
N TYR A 36 -22.60 -31.52 12.36
CA TYR A 36 -23.16 -30.37 11.65
C TYR A 36 -22.60 -29.02 12.14
N THR A 37 -22.43 -28.84 13.47
CA THR A 37 -21.85 -27.61 14.05
C THR A 37 -20.42 -27.39 13.59
N ASN A 38 -19.65 -28.46 13.41
CA ASN A 38 -18.26 -28.39 12.96
C ASN A 38 -18.15 -28.03 11.48
N TYR A 39 -19.01 -28.60 10.61
CA TYR A 39 -19.07 -28.24 9.19
C TYR A 39 -19.54 -26.80 9.01
N PHE A 40 -20.60 -26.40 9.71
CA PHE A 40 -21.11 -25.03 9.65
C PHE A 40 -20.06 -24.01 10.09
N ARG A 41 -19.36 -24.26 11.17
CA ARG A 41 -18.23 -23.43 11.62
C ARG A 41 -17.13 -23.33 10.55
N SER A 42 -16.76 -24.45 9.92
CA SER A 42 -15.74 -24.47 8.86
C SER A 42 -16.19 -23.65 7.65
N ALA A 43 -17.46 -23.78 7.24
CA ALA A 43 -18.06 -23.03 6.15
C ALA A 43 -18.05 -21.52 6.45
N LEU A 44 -18.42 -21.10 7.67
CA LEU A 44 -18.37 -19.69 8.08
C LEU A 44 -16.98 -19.09 7.96
N TYR A 45 -15.93 -19.78 8.42
CA TYR A 45 -14.56 -19.29 8.29
C TYR A 45 -14.08 -19.28 6.83
N LEU A 46 -14.38 -20.30 6.04
CA LEU A 46 -14.05 -20.34 4.62
C LEU A 46 -14.69 -19.16 3.87
N LEU A 47 -15.98 -18.91 4.10
CA LEU A 47 -16.68 -17.76 3.50
C LEU A 47 -16.11 -16.43 3.95
N LEU A 48 -15.78 -16.29 5.25
CA LEU A 48 -15.17 -15.08 5.80
C LEU A 48 -13.83 -14.75 5.13
N PHE A 49 -12.93 -15.73 5.00
CA PHE A 49 -11.62 -15.51 4.41
C PHE A 49 -11.67 -15.39 2.88
N ALA A 50 -12.58 -16.07 2.20
CA ALA A 50 -12.83 -15.87 0.78
C ALA A 50 -13.33 -14.44 0.50
N TRP A 51 -14.29 -13.97 1.29
CA TRP A 51 -14.79 -12.60 1.22
C TRP A 51 -13.68 -11.58 1.52
N TRP A 52 -12.84 -11.84 2.55
CA TRP A 52 -11.70 -10.99 2.86
C TRP A 52 -10.72 -10.91 1.68
N GLY A 53 -10.34 -12.05 1.08
CA GLY A 53 -9.49 -12.10 -0.11
C GLY A 53 -10.05 -11.31 -1.29
N PHE A 54 -11.35 -11.43 -1.55
CA PHE A 54 -12.03 -10.67 -2.60
C PHE A 54 -12.04 -9.15 -2.34
N THR A 55 -12.20 -8.74 -1.07
CA THR A 55 -12.16 -7.32 -0.72
C THR A 55 -10.77 -6.71 -0.86
N ILE A 56 -9.70 -7.47 -0.65
CA ILE A 56 -8.31 -7.05 -0.84
C ILE A 56 -8.07 -6.63 -2.29
N ASP A 57 -8.54 -7.42 -3.25
CA ASP A 57 -8.36 -7.16 -4.68
C ASP A 57 -8.89 -5.80 -5.12
N ARG A 58 -9.98 -5.36 -4.50
CA ARG A 58 -10.59 -4.06 -4.82
C ARG A 58 -9.98 -2.88 -4.08
N ARG A 59 -9.22 -3.14 -2.99
CA ARG A 59 -8.74 -2.07 -2.10
C ARG A 59 -7.27 -1.74 -2.27
N ILE A 60 -6.43 -2.71 -2.65
CA ILE A 60 -4.98 -2.55 -2.66
C ILE A 60 -4.50 -2.08 -4.02
N ILE A 61 -3.72 -0.99 -4.04
CA ILE A 61 -3.21 -0.35 -5.25
C ILE A 61 -1.88 -0.98 -5.67
N GLN A 62 -0.97 -1.20 -4.72
CA GLN A 62 0.38 -1.69 -4.99
C GLN A 62 0.37 -3.15 -5.43
N LYS A 63 0.64 -3.42 -6.71
CA LYS A 63 0.54 -4.74 -7.35
C LYS A 63 1.30 -5.85 -6.63
N GLN A 64 2.51 -5.59 -6.14
CA GLN A 64 3.31 -6.61 -5.45
C GLN A 64 2.77 -6.95 -4.06
N VAL A 65 2.33 -5.95 -3.30
CA VAL A 65 1.67 -6.18 -2.01
C VAL A 65 0.35 -6.92 -2.21
N LEU A 66 -0.42 -6.57 -3.25
CA LEU A 66 -1.64 -7.26 -3.63
C LEU A 66 -1.37 -8.74 -3.93
N HIS A 67 -0.32 -9.05 -4.70
CA HIS A 67 0.07 -10.44 -4.99
C HIS A 67 0.42 -11.22 -3.71
N CYS A 68 1.22 -10.64 -2.82
CA CYS A 68 1.54 -11.26 -1.53
C CYS A 68 0.30 -11.49 -0.66
N LEU A 69 -0.63 -10.53 -0.61
CA LEU A 69 -1.88 -10.65 0.16
C LEU A 69 -2.84 -11.68 -0.45
N ARG A 70 -2.92 -11.78 -1.79
CA ARG A 70 -3.66 -12.85 -2.48
C ARG A 70 -3.13 -14.24 -2.12
N LEU A 71 -1.81 -14.42 -2.18
CA LEU A 71 -1.17 -15.66 -1.77
C LEU A 71 -1.43 -15.95 -0.29
N THR A 72 -1.39 -14.94 0.58
CA THR A 72 -1.75 -15.07 1.99
C THR A 72 -3.19 -15.57 2.16
N ALA A 73 -4.16 -14.97 1.47
CA ALA A 73 -5.56 -15.39 1.54
C ALA A 73 -5.75 -16.83 1.02
N LEU A 74 -5.09 -17.19 -0.09
CA LEU A 74 -5.12 -18.54 -0.64
C LEU A 74 -4.52 -19.58 0.33
N LEU A 75 -3.39 -19.29 0.95
CA LEU A 75 -2.77 -20.17 1.94
C LEU A 75 -3.62 -20.32 3.20
N MET A 76 -4.29 -19.27 3.65
CA MET A 76 -5.25 -19.34 4.76
C MET A 76 -6.46 -20.22 4.41
N LEU A 77 -7.04 -20.04 3.23
CA LEU A 77 -8.13 -20.89 2.75
C LEU A 77 -7.69 -22.35 2.63
N LEU A 78 -6.51 -22.60 2.05
CA LEU A 78 -5.93 -23.93 1.98
C LEU A 78 -5.78 -24.56 3.37
N TRP A 79 -5.28 -23.79 4.34
CA TRP A 79 -5.09 -24.28 5.71
C TRP A 79 -6.41 -24.68 6.37
N LEU A 80 -7.47 -23.90 6.17
CA LEU A 80 -8.81 -24.19 6.68
C LEU A 80 -9.44 -25.40 5.98
N VAL A 81 -9.23 -25.55 4.67
CA VAL A 81 -9.67 -26.74 3.92
C VAL A 81 -8.95 -27.99 4.43
N LEU A 82 -7.62 -27.96 4.54
CA LEU A 82 -6.82 -29.05 5.08
C LEU A 82 -7.27 -29.44 6.51
N ARG A 83 -7.57 -28.44 7.35
CA ARG A 83 -8.12 -28.66 8.68
C ARG A 83 -9.46 -29.41 8.62
N THR A 84 -10.36 -28.97 7.76
CA THR A 84 -11.68 -29.61 7.60
C THR A 84 -11.53 -31.03 7.08
N LEU A 85 -10.65 -31.25 6.10
CA LEU A 85 -10.33 -32.58 5.59
C LEU A 85 -9.80 -33.51 6.69
N LYS A 86 -8.81 -33.04 7.48
CA LYS A 86 -8.21 -33.85 8.54
C LYS A 86 -9.19 -34.31 9.61
N TYR A 87 -10.10 -33.43 10.03
CA TYR A 87 -10.95 -33.72 11.18
C TYR A 87 -12.35 -34.27 10.83
N HIS A 88 -12.78 -34.12 9.58
CA HIS A 88 -14.18 -34.46 9.22
C HIS A 88 -14.34 -35.37 7.99
N VAL A 89 -13.29 -35.52 7.17
CA VAL A 89 -13.40 -36.28 5.91
C VAL A 89 -12.46 -37.49 5.92
N VAL A 90 -11.22 -37.30 6.37
CA VAL A 90 -10.19 -38.34 6.28
C VAL A 90 -10.29 -39.26 7.49
N THR A 91 -10.58 -40.54 7.25
CA THR A 91 -10.66 -41.58 8.28
C THR A 91 -9.38 -42.43 8.39
N GLY A 92 -8.58 -42.47 7.33
CA GLY A 92 -7.31 -43.23 7.31
C GLY A 92 -6.19 -42.54 8.09
N VAL A 93 -5.50 -43.26 8.98
CA VAL A 93 -4.42 -42.74 9.83
C VAL A 93 -3.28 -42.16 8.99
N THR A 94 -2.85 -42.85 7.94
CA THR A 94 -1.77 -42.42 7.05
C THR A 94 -2.19 -41.16 6.28
N ALA A 95 -3.38 -41.14 5.70
CA ALA A 95 -3.89 -39.97 5.00
C ALA A 95 -4.04 -38.76 5.92
N ALA A 96 -4.54 -38.94 7.15
CA ALA A 96 -4.66 -37.89 8.16
C ALA A 96 -3.29 -37.29 8.54
N ARG A 97 -2.24 -38.15 8.58
CA ARG A 97 -0.85 -37.72 8.82
C ARG A 97 -0.30 -36.88 7.67
N TYR A 98 -0.48 -37.29 6.42
CA TYR A 98 -0.06 -36.50 5.28
C TYR A 98 -0.80 -35.16 5.19
N VAL A 99 -2.12 -35.15 5.45
CA VAL A 99 -2.88 -33.89 5.57
C VAL A 99 -2.31 -33.01 6.70
N TRP A 100 -1.87 -33.58 7.81
CA TRP A 100 -1.19 -32.84 8.88
C TRP A 100 0.19 -32.29 8.43
N TYR A 101 0.98 -33.03 7.68
CA TYR A 101 2.22 -32.53 7.09
C TYR A 101 1.97 -31.35 6.16
N LEU A 102 0.90 -31.38 5.38
CA LEU A 102 0.49 -30.26 4.51
C LEU A 102 0.19 -28.99 5.28
N TYR A 103 -0.13 -29.03 6.60
CA TYR A 103 -0.29 -27.83 7.41
C TYR A 103 0.99 -26.99 7.48
N TYR A 104 2.15 -27.62 7.33
CA TYR A 104 3.44 -26.91 7.34
C TYR A 104 3.62 -26.01 6.13
N LEU A 105 2.92 -26.25 5.03
CA LEU A 105 2.96 -25.35 3.87
C LEU A 105 2.47 -23.94 4.25
N PRO A 106 1.24 -23.71 4.70
CA PRO A 106 0.84 -22.38 5.17
C PRO A 106 1.61 -21.91 6.40
N MET A 107 1.98 -22.79 7.34
CA MET A 107 2.74 -22.40 8.54
C MET A 107 4.10 -21.78 8.22
N LEU A 108 4.82 -22.29 7.23
CA LEU A 108 6.14 -21.81 6.85
C LEU A 108 6.10 -20.61 5.89
N PHE A 109 5.09 -20.57 4.99
CA PHE A 109 5.03 -19.55 3.94
C PHE A 109 4.26 -18.29 4.36
N LEU A 110 3.26 -18.36 5.25
CA LEU A 110 2.55 -17.18 5.73
C LEU A 110 3.49 -16.16 6.43
N PRO A 111 4.41 -16.58 7.34
CA PRO A 111 5.39 -15.66 7.91
C PRO A 111 6.34 -15.06 6.86
N LEU A 112 6.76 -15.84 5.86
CA LEU A 112 7.59 -15.34 4.76
C LEU A 112 6.88 -14.26 3.94
N LEU A 113 5.60 -14.48 3.59
CA LEU A 113 4.79 -13.45 2.92
C LEU A 113 4.69 -12.18 3.76
N GLY A 114 4.62 -12.31 5.08
CA GLY A 114 4.73 -11.18 6.02
C GLY A 114 6.03 -10.41 5.89
N VAL A 115 7.16 -11.11 5.75
CA VAL A 115 8.48 -10.49 5.48
C VAL A 115 8.45 -9.72 4.16
N TYR A 116 7.92 -10.31 3.09
CA TYR A 116 7.83 -9.64 1.79
C TYR A 116 6.96 -8.38 1.85
N ILE A 117 5.81 -8.46 2.49
CA ILE A 117 4.95 -7.29 2.70
C ILE A 117 5.70 -6.22 3.52
N ALA A 118 6.39 -6.59 4.59
CA ALA A 118 7.15 -5.66 5.42
C ALA A 118 8.31 -4.99 4.67
N LEU A 119 8.94 -5.67 3.72
CA LEU A 119 9.96 -5.12 2.83
C LEU A 119 9.38 -4.13 1.80
N LEU A 120 8.17 -4.38 1.32
CA LEU A 120 7.46 -3.55 0.35
C LEU A 120 6.82 -2.30 0.97
N LEU A 121 6.56 -2.29 2.28
CA LEU A 121 5.95 -1.16 2.97
C LEU A 121 6.72 0.14 2.77
N GLY A 122 6.01 1.22 2.37
CA GLY A 122 6.56 2.55 2.14
C GLY A 122 7.55 2.64 0.98
N LYS A 123 7.51 1.69 0.05
CA LYS A 123 8.23 1.77 -1.22
C LYS A 123 7.29 2.30 -2.32
N PRO A 124 7.84 2.93 -3.39
CA PRO A 124 7.06 3.35 -4.55
C PRO A 124 6.27 2.18 -5.15
N GLU A 125 5.20 2.49 -5.86
CA GLU A 125 4.31 1.49 -6.47
C GLU A 125 5.04 0.58 -7.48
N GLU A 126 6.02 1.12 -8.20
CA GLU A 126 6.82 0.43 -9.21
C GLU A 126 7.97 -0.41 -8.60
N TYR A 127 8.22 -0.29 -7.30
CA TYR A 127 9.32 -0.99 -6.65
C TYR A 127 9.11 -2.50 -6.71
N ARG A 128 10.10 -3.23 -7.22
CA ARG A 128 10.11 -4.69 -7.27
C ARG A 128 11.03 -5.27 -6.20
N LEU A 129 10.59 -6.36 -5.57
CA LEU A 129 11.43 -7.13 -4.65
C LEU A 129 12.71 -7.58 -5.36
N SER A 130 13.85 -7.44 -4.68
CA SER A 130 15.13 -7.88 -5.22
C SER A 130 15.14 -9.40 -5.42
N ARG A 131 15.90 -9.90 -6.39
CA ARG A 131 16.09 -11.34 -6.61
C ARG A 131 16.61 -12.04 -5.34
N ARG A 132 17.43 -11.36 -4.53
CA ARG A 132 17.94 -11.89 -3.24
C ARG A 132 16.81 -12.14 -2.23
N ALA A 133 15.79 -11.28 -2.19
CA ALA A 133 14.62 -11.53 -1.34
C ALA A 133 13.84 -12.76 -1.81
N GLY A 134 13.76 -13.01 -3.14
CA GLY A 134 13.16 -14.23 -3.69
C GLY A 134 13.86 -15.52 -3.21
N LEU A 135 15.19 -15.49 -3.00
CA LEU A 135 15.94 -16.63 -2.49
C LEU A 135 15.51 -17.07 -1.08
N LEU A 136 14.92 -16.16 -0.27
CA LEU A 136 14.37 -16.54 1.03
C LEU A 136 13.28 -17.61 0.94
N ALA A 137 12.59 -17.75 -0.20
CA ALA A 137 11.60 -18.80 -0.42
C ALA A 137 12.20 -20.21 -0.47
N ILE A 138 13.50 -20.35 -0.73
CA ILE A 138 14.18 -21.65 -0.73
C ILE A 138 14.12 -22.28 0.66
N VAL A 139 14.30 -21.49 1.72
CA VAL A 139 14.32 -22.00 3.11
C VAL A 139 13.02 -22.73 3.48
N PRO A 140 11.82 -22.09 3.42
CA PRO A 140 10.59 -22.78 3.76
C PRO A 140 10.25 -23.90 2.77
N THR A 141 10.69 -23.82 1.50
CA THR A 141 10.51 -24.90 0.53
C THR A 141 11.28 -26.15 0.95
N VAL A 142 12.56 -26.01 1.30
CA VAL A 142 13.40 -27.12 1.77
C VAL A 142 12.84 -27.69 3.08
N LEU A 143 12.48 -26.85 4.03
CA LEU A 143 11.89 -27.30 5.30
C LEU A 143 10.57 -28.05 5.07
N PHE A 144 9.71 -27.57 4.15
CA PHE A 144 8.48 -28.25 3.80
C PHE A 144 8.73 -29.62 3.15
N LEU A 145 9.72 -29.73 2.27
CA LEU A 145 10.12 -31.02 1.69
C LEU A 145 10.54 -32.01 2.76
N PHE A 146 11.34 -31.59 3.75
CA PHE A 146 11.67 -32.45 4.89
C PHE A 146 10.46 -32.83 5.72
N VAL A 147 9.45 -31.97 5.87
CA VAL A 147 8.23 -32.32 6.60
C VAL A 147 7.40 -33.36 5.84
N ILE A 148 7.21 -33.19 4.52
CA ILE A 148 6.36 -34.11 3.74
C ILE A 148 7.02 -35.49 3.53
N THR A 149 8.35 -35.53 3.55
CA THR A 149 9.14 -36.77 3.45
C THR A 149 9.50 -37.36 4.81
N ASN A 150 8.95 -36.83 5.92
CA ASN A 150 9.33 -37.24 7.25
C ASN A 150 9.20 -38.74 7.54
N ASP A 151 8.25 -39.41 6.90
CA ASP A 151 8.08 -40.87 7.06
C ASP A 151 9.31 -41.68 6.62
N LEU A 152 10.18 -41.13 5.74
CA LEU A 152 11.41 -41.80 5.26
C LEU A 152 12.58 -41.65 6.25
N HIS A 153 12.70 -40.52 6.94
CA HIS A 153 13.91 -40.21 7.73
C HIS A 153 13.62 -39.85 9.20
N GLN A 154 12.39 -39.49 9.57
CA GLN A 154 11.94 -39.10 10.91
C GLN A 154 12.81 -38.00 11.58
N TRP A 155 13.30 -37.04 10.79
CA TRP A 155 14.14 -35.94 11.30
C TRP A 155 13.33 -34.76 11.86
N VAL A 156 12.06 -34.67 11.47
CA VAL A 156 11.12 -33.63 11.99
C VAL A 156 10.35 -34.20 13.17
N PHE A 157 9.72 -35.37 12.98
CA PHE A 157 8.94 -36.08 13.98
C PHE A 157 9.42 -37.54 14.03
N ALA A 158 9.77 -38.02 15.22
CA ALA A 158 10.07 -39.41 15.44
C ALA A 158 8.90 -40.12 16.11
N PHE A 159 8.43 -41.21 15.52
CA PHE A 159 7.36 -42.03 16.03
C PHE A 159 7.92 -43.16 16.92
N LYS A 160 7.32 -43.37 18.10
CA LYS A 160 7.86 -44.28 19.15
C LYS A 160 8.02 -45.75 18.71
N ASP A 161 7.18 -46.20 17.78
CA ASP A 161 7.18 -47.61 17.35
C ASP A 161 7.84 -47.80 15.96
N GLY A 162 8.56 -46.82 15.48
CA GLY A 162 9.25 -46.90 14.15
C GLY A 162 8.31 -47.01 12.94
N VAL A 163 7.03 -47.25 13.14
CA VAL A 163 6.03 -47.42 12.10
C VAL A 163 5.03 -46.28 12.11
N PRO A 164 4.87 -45.58 11.00
CA PRO A 164 3.90 -44.49 10.91
C PRO A 164 2.45 -45.01 10.79
N GLY A 165 1.94 -45.68 11.76
CA GLY A 165 0.60 -46.33 11.73
C GLY A 165 -0.39 -45.88 12.80
N ARG A 166 0.05 -45.12 13.81
CA ARG A 166 -0.82 -44.70 14.92
C ARG A 166 -1.41 -43.27 14.75
N PRO A 167 -2.56 -42.99 15.38
CA PRO A 167 -3.16 -41.66 15.34
C PRO A 167 -2.13 -40.58 15.72
N VAL A 168 -2.11 -39.49 14.96
CA VAL A 168 -1.18 -38.35 15.09
C VAL A 168 -1.17 -37.74 16.53
N SER A 169 -2.16 -38.07 17.34
CA SER A 169 -2.38 -37.48 18.67
C SER A 169 -1.56 -38.15 19.80
N SER A 170 -0.96 -39.34 19.62
CA SER A 170 -0.58 -40.10 20.81
C SER A 170 0.89 -40.44 21.03
N ALA A 171 1.81 -40.37 20.06
CA ALA A 171 3.17 -40.85 20.35
C ALA A 171 4.24 -40.40 19.37
N PHE A 172 4.45 -39.13 19.17
CA PHE A 172 5.65 -38.64 18.46
C PHE A 172 6.47 -37.69 19.31
N THR A 173 7.76 -37.64 19.07
CA THR A 173 8.69 -36.67 19.66
C THR A 173 9.18 -35.73 18.59
N HIS A 174 9.36 -34.47 18.98
CA HIS A 174 9.93 -33.45 18.08
C HIS A 174 11.43 -33.67 17.95
N ARG A 175 11.95 -33.58 16.71
CA ARG A 175 13.37 -33.65 16.38
C ARG A 175 13.90 -32.29 15.95
N LEU A 176 15.20 -32.21 15.66
CA LEU A 176 15.92 -30.96 15.38
C LEU A 176 15.24 -30.09 14.31
N LEU A 177 14.83 -30.70 13.19
CA LEU A 177 14.22 -29.94 12.08
C LEU A 177 12.88 -29.29 12.46
N TYR A 178 12.13 -29.85 13.40
CA TYR A 178 10.94 -29.19 13.96
C TYR A 178 11.29 -27.85 14.63
N PHE A 179 12.34 -27.83 15.44
CA PHE A 179 12.78 -26.59 16.08
C PHE A 179 13.32 -25.58 15.08
N ILE A 180 13.96 -26.03 14.00
CA ILE A 180 14.40 -25.16 12.89
C ILE A 180 13.17 -24.53 12.22
N CYS A 181 12.09 -25.28 11.96
CA CYS A 181 10.83 -24.74 11.47
C CYS A 181 10.25 -23.66 12.42
N LEU A 182 10.28 -23.89 13.73
CA LEU A 182 9.83 -22.91 14.71
C LEU A 182 10.69 -21.64 14.71
N VAL A 183 12.01 -21.79 14.69
CA VAL A 183 12.94 -20.65 14.61
C VAL A 183 12.71 -19.85 13.35
N TRP A 184 12.50 -20.50 12.21
CA TRP A 184 12.14 -19.84 10.96
C TRP A 184 10.87 -18.99 11.08
N MET A 185 9.79 -19.57 11.62
CA MET A 185 8.52 -18.85 11.77
C MET A 185 8.66 -17.64 12.70
N VAL A 186 9.30 -17.83 13.87
CA VAL A 186 9.52 -16.76 14.84
C VAL A 186 10.42 -15.67 14.27
N ALA A 187 11.50 -16.03 13.59
CA ALA A 187 12.41 -15.09 12.95
C ALA A 187 11.70 -14.23 11.89
N CYS A 188 10.88 -14.84 11.02
CA CYS A 188 10.11 -14.13 10.01
C CYS A 188 9.10 -13.16 10.63
N ILE A 189 8.34 -13.59 11.65
CA ILE A 189 7.36 -12.75 12.34
C ILE A 189 8.08 -11.59 13.05
N THR A 190 9.14 -11.88 13.79
CA THR A 190 9.93 -10.86 14.52
C THR A 190 10.53 -9.83 13.54
N PHE A 191 11.13 -10.29 12.44
CA PHE A 191 11.65 -9.40 11.41
C PHE A 191 10.56 -8.49 10.86
N SER A 192 9.38 -9.05 10.53
CA SER A 192 8.24 -8.29 10.02
C SER A 192 7.79 -7.24 11.02
N LEU A 193 7.73 -7.56 12.33
CA LEU A 193 7.35 -6.64 13.39
C LEU A 193 8.36 -5.51 13.58
N VAL A 194 9.66 -5.82 13.60
CA VAL A 194 10.72 -4.82 13.69
C VAL A 194 10.65 -3.84 12.51
N ARG A 195 10.49 -4.35 11.32
CA ARG A 195 10.33 -3.51 10.10
C ARG A 195 9.06 -2.66 10.16
N LEU A 196 7.97 -3.23 10.63
CA LEU A 196 6.70 -2.53 10.82
C LEU A 196 6.85 -1.38 11.83
N PHE A 197 7.49 -1.64 12.97
CA PHE A 197 7.75 -0.65 14.01
C PHE A 197 8.61 0.51 13.50
N HIS A 198 9.71 0.22 12.80
CA HIS A 198 10.57 1.26 12.23
C HIS A 198 9.86 2.13 11.20
N LYS A 199 8.97 1.55 10.39
CA LYS A 199 8.22 2.30 9.38
C LYS A 199 7.00 3.05 9.94
N SER A 200 6.54 2.74 11.15
CA SER A 200 5.43 3.45 11.79
C SER A 200 5.77 4.87 12.27
N ARG A 201 7.03 5.30 12.16
CA ARG A 201 7.55 6.59 12.67
C ARG A 201 7.20 7.83 11.80
N ILE A 202 6.29 7.73 10.82
CA ILE A 202 5.89 8.88 9.98
C ILE A 202 5.06 9.89 10.82
N PRO A 203 5.25 11.24 10.69
CA PRO A 203 4.55 12.25 11.49
C PRO A 203 3.03 12.25 11.26
N GLY A 204 2.23 12.38 12.31
CA GLY A 204 0.78 12.61 12.21
C GLY A 204 -0.14 11.55 12.80
N GLY A 205 0.04 11.09 14.04
CA GLY A 205 -0.93 10.22 14.74
C GLY A 205 -0.33 9.00 15.43
N LYS A 206 0.39 9.24 16.52
CA LYS A 206 1.17 8.20 17.24
C LYS A 206 0.33 7.01 17.74
N ARG A 207 -0.91 7.21 18.17
CA ARG A 207 -1.71 6.19 18.87
C ARG A 207 -2.33 5.12 17.95
N LYS A 208 -2.79 5.48 16.76
CA LYS A 208 -3.43 4.54 15.81
C LYS A 208 -2.44 3.59 15.12
N ARG A 209 -1.17 3.96 15.04
CA ARG A 209 -0.11 3.19 14.35
C ARG A 209 0.50 2.08 15.18
N LEU A 210 0.26 2.09 16.48
CA LEU A 210 0.72 1.03 17.37
C LEU A 210 -0.11 -0.25 17.22
N THR A 211 -1.34 -0.16 16.69
CA THR A 211 -2.26 -1.30 16.56
C THR A 211 -1.67 -2.49 15.79
N PRO A 212 -1.04 -2.33 14.59
CA PRO A 212 -0.44 -3.46 13.89
C PRO A 212 0.68 -4.12 14.68
N PHE A 213 1.49 -3.31 15.38
CA PHE A 213 2.57 -3.83 16.22
C PHE A 213 2.03 -4.66 17.39
N VAL A 214 1.01 -4.14 18.08
CA VAL A 214 0.35 -4.87 19.18
C VAL A 214 -0.25 -6.19 18.70
N LEU A 215 -0.95 -6.19 17.55
CA LEU A 215 -1.51 -7.41 16.96
C LEU A 215 -0.41 -8.43 16.61
N GLY A 216 0.71 -7.97 16.11
CA GLY A 216 1.84 -8.83 15.83
C GLY A 216 2.47 -9.42 17.11
N CYS A 217 2.61 -8.63 18.17
CA CYS A 217 3.04 -9.14 19.48
C CYS A 217 2.04 -10.15 20.05
N VAL A 218 0.73 -9.90 19.89
CA VAL A 218 -0.32 -10.86 20.27
C VAL A 218 -0.19 -12.16 19.49
N THR A 219 0.13 -12.10 18.18
CA THR A 219 0.36 -13.28 17.35
C THR A 219 1.52 -14.12 17.84
N LEU A 220 2.66 -13.50 18.17
CA LEU A 220 3.81 -14.20 18.78
C LEU A 220 3.48 -14.78 20.14
N LEU A 221 2.85 -13.98 21.01
CA LEU A 221 2.45 -14.42 22.35
C LEU A 221 1.50 -15.61 22.29
N TYR A 222 0.49 -15.56 21.40
CA TYR A 222 -0.42 -16.69 21.20
C TYR A 222 0.33 -17.95 20.75
N GLY A 223 1.28 -17.82 19.81
CA GLY A 223 2.12 -18.93 19.36
C GLY A 223 2.92 -19.57 20.50
N LEU A 224 3.57 -18.77 21.34
CA LEU A 224 4.32 -19.23 22.50
C LEU A 224 3.41 -19.90 23.55
N LEU A 225 2.27 -19.31 23.86
CA LEU A 225 1.28 -19.86 24.79
C LEU A 225 0.68 -21.17 24.27
N TYR A 226 0.46 -21.29 22.97
CA TYR A 226 -0.03 -22.54 22.37
C TYR A 226 1.02 -23.66 22.45
N LEU A 227 2.30 -23.33 22.20
CA LEU A 227 3.42 -24.26 22.29
C LEU A 227 3.70 -24.72 23.72
N SER A 228 3.48 -23.85 24.73
CA SER A 228 3.64 -24.21 26.14
C SER A 228 2.65 -25.29 26.59
N GLY A 229 1.62 -25.57 25.80
CA GLY A 229 0.66 -26.63 26.08
C GLY A 229 -0.34 -26.32 27.18
N LEU A 230 -0.45 -25.07 27.63
CA LEU A 230 -1.37 -24.64 28.69
C LEU A 230 -2.81 -25.09 28.38
N PRO A 231 -3.47 -25.85 29.29
CA PRO A 231 -4.81 -26.40 29.10
C PRO A 231 -5.85 -25.31 28.82
N ALA A 232 -5.76 -24.17 29.52
CA ALA A 232 -6.66 -23.05 29.30
C ALA A 232 -6.60 -22.49 27.89
N VAL A 233 -5.38 -22.32 27.32
CA VAL A 233 -5.20 -21.84 25.95
C VAL A 233 -5.79 -22.83 24.94
N ARG A 234 -5.52 -24.12 25.12
CA ARG A 234 -6.07 -25.18 24.27
C ARG A 234 -7.59 -25.30 24.40
N TRP A 235 -8.12 -25.06 25.56
CA TRP A 235 -9.57 -25.07 25.77
C TRP A 235 -10.27 -23.93 25.09
N TRP A 236 -9.86 -22.69 25.36
CA TRP A 236 -10.54 -21.50 24.82
C TRP A 236 -10.15 -21.18 23.36
N PHE A 237 -8.87 -21.31 23.00
CA PHE A 237 -8.27 -20.88 21.74
C PHE A 237 -7.57 -22.00 20.97
N GLY A 238 -7.90 -23.26 21.24
CA GLY A 238 -7.18 -24.43 20.73
C GLY A 238 -7.33 -24.72 19.23
N ASP A 239 -8.09 -23.92 18.47
CA ASP A 239 -8.15 -24.04 17.03
C ASP A 239 -7.03 -23.17 16.39
N MET A 240 -5.78 -23.69 16.49
CA MET A 240 -4.58 -22.97 16.11
C MET A 240 -4.66 -22.38 14.70
N ASN A 241 -5.14 -23.16 13.73
CA ASN A 241 -5.21 -22.73 12.33
C ASN A 241 -6.12 -21.51 12.16
N VAL A 242 -7.30 -21.55 12.77
CA VAL A 242 -8.28 -20.46 12.72
C VAL A 242 -7.72 -19.21 13.42
N MET A 243 -7.14 -19.39 14.62
CA MET A 243 -6.60 -18.27 15.38
C MET A 243 -5.47 -17.56 14.65
N PHE A 244 -4.52 -18.29 14.07
CA PHE A 244 -3.47 -17.67 13.24
C PHE A 244 -4.03 -16.98 12.01
N CYS A 245 -4.99 -17.58 11.28
CA CYS A 245 -5.65 -16.92 10.16
C CYS A 245 -6.34 -15.61 10.57
N LEU A 246 -7.07 -15.61 11.70
CA LEU A 246 -7.71 -14.39 12.22
C LEU A 246 -6.70 -13.33 12.63
N LEU A 247 -5.62 -13.71 13.31
CA LEU A 247 -4.58 -12.79 13.74
C LEU A 247 -3.81 -12.18 12.56
N TYR A 248 -3.46 -12.98 11.55
CA TYR A 248 -2.84 -12.47 10.32
C TYR A 248 -3.78 -11.53 9.55
N ALA A 249 -5.05 -11.91 9.37
CA ALA A 249 -6.03 -11.04 8.72
C ALA A 249 -6.22 -9.73 9.48
N ALA A 250 -6.33 -9.77 10.81
CA ALA A 250 -6.43 -8.58 11.66
C ALA A 250 -5.18 -7.71 11.57
N LEU A 251 -3.98 -8.31 11.55
CA LEU A 251 -2.70 -7.62 11.39
C LEU A 251 -2.66 -6.85 10.06
N TYR A 252 -2.95 -7.52 8.94
CA TYR A 252 -2.93 -6.87 7.62
C TYR A 252 -4.04 -5.82 7.48
N GLU A 253 -5.24 -6.09 7.99
CA GLU A 253 -6.33 -5.11 7.99
C GLU A 253 -5.97 -3.87 8.82
N SER A 254 -5.27 -4.04 9.94
CA SER A 254 -4.77 -2.91 10.73
C SER A 254 -3.68 -2.12 9.99
N CYS A 255 -2.78 -2.79 9.23
CA CYS A 255 -1.80 -2.11 8.37
C CYS A 255 -2.47 -1.28 7.26
N ILE A 256 -3.54 -1.81 6.65
CA ILE A 256 -4.35 -1.09 5.65
C ILE A 256 -5.01 0.14 6.28
N ARG A 257 -5.68 -0.02 7.43
CA ARG A 257 -6.35 1.08 8.15
C ARG A 257 -5.39 2.15 8.65
N CYS A 258 -4.19 1.77 9.05
CA CYS A 258 -3.15 2.70 9.46
C CYS A 258 -2.41 3.34 8.27
N ARG A 259 -2.89 3.11 7.03
CA ARG A 259 -2.29 3.63 5.79
C ARG A 259 -0.81 3.24 5.60
N MET A 260 -0.39 2.14 6.20
CA MET A 260 0.94 1.56 5.98
C MET A 260 1.00 0.81 4.65
N ILE A 261 -0.12 0.19 4.27
CA ILE A 261 -0.34 -0.40 2.95
C ILE A 261 -1.20 0.57 2.14
N PRO A 262 -0.72 1.07 0.97
CA PRO A 262 -1.50 1.95 0.11
C PRO A 262 -2.78 1.25 -0.36
N SER A 263 -3.91 1.88 -0.06
CA SER A 263 -5.23 1.36 -0.45
C SER A 263 -6.09 2.49 -1.00
N ASN A 264 -7.06 2.17 -1.84
CA ASN A 264 -8.02 3.14 -2.35
C ASN A 264 -9.17 3.45 -1.36
N THR A 265 -9.06 2.98 -0.11
CA THR A 265 -10.01 3.29 0.94
C THR A 265 -9.68 4.63 1.60
N GLY A 266 -10.67 5.54 1.67
CA GLY A 266 -10.51 6.86 2.28
C GLY A 266 -10.06 7.96 1.32
N TYR A 267 -9.97 7.69 0.00
CA TYR A 267 -9.71 8.76 -0.98
C TYR A 267 -10.79 9.83 -0.99
N ALA A 268 -12.06 9.45 -0.80
CA ALA A 268 -13.16 10.41 -0.73
C ALA A 268 -12.95 11.41 0.41
N GLU A 269 -12.61 10.93 1.61
CA GLU A 269 -12.32 11.79 2.78
C GLU A 269 -11.09 12.67 2.58
N LEU A 270 -10.04 12.12 1.92
CA LEU A 270 -8.83 12.88 1.59
C LEU A 270 -9.11 13.93 0.53
N PHE A 271 -9.90 13.60 -0.48
CA PHE A 271 -10.28 14.53 -1.54
C PHE A 271 -11.18 15.63 -1.00
N GLU A 272 -12.16 15.30 -0.18
CA GLU A 272 -13.02 16.28 0.51
C GLU A 272 -12.21 17.23 1.43
N ALA A 273 -11.18 16.70 2.12
CA ALA A 273 -10.30 17.50 2.99
C ALA A 273 -9.20 18.25 2.23
N SER A 274 -9.12 18.10 0.90
CA SER A 274 -8.11 18.79 0.08
C SER A 274 -8.32 20.30 0.10
N THR A 275 -7.21 21.04 0.17
CA THR A 275 -7.17 22.49 0.00
C THR A 275 -7.22 22.94 -1.45
N LEU A 276 -7.09 22.03 -2.39
CA LEU A 276 -7.26 22.29 -3.82
C LEU A 276 -8.75 22.37 -4.14
N ALA A 277 -9.17 23.45 -4.81
CA ALA A 277 -10.52 23.57 -5.33
C ALA A 277 -10.70 22.63 -6.52
N ALA A 278 -11.15 21.39 -6.25
CA ALA A 278 -11.28 20.35 -7.27
C ALA A 278 -12.57 19.53 -7.10
N CYS A 279 -13.09 19.03 -8.23
CA CYS A 279 -14.23 18.12 -8.28
C CYS A 279 -13.91 16.94 -9.19
N ILE A 280 -14.50 15.79 -8.91
CA ILE A 280 -14.51 14.63 -9.82
C ILE A 280 -15.95 14.50 -10.34
N ALA A 281 -16.10 14.48 -11.65
CA ALA A 281 -17.37 14.30 -12.32
C ALA A 281 -17.39 12.98 -13.11
N ASP A 282 -18.57 12.41 -13.26
CA ASP A 282 -18.81 11.26 -14.11
C ASP A 282 -18.82 11.69 -15.61
N PRO A 283 -18.87 10.75 -16.57
CA PRO A 283 -18.94 11.09 -17.99
C PRO A 283 -20.17 11.95 -18.37
N GLY A 284 -21.22 11.90 -17.56
CA GLY A 284 -22.45 12.72 -17.71
C GLY A 284 -22.34 14.13 -17.15
N GLY A 285 -21.21 14.48 -16.49
CA GLY A 285 -21.01 15.81 -15.89
C GLY A 285 -21.58 15.97 -14.48
N GLN A 286 -22.08 14.89 -13.86
CA GLN A 286 -22.52 14.92 -12.46
C GLN A 286 -21.33 14.83 -11.52
N ILE A 287 -21.29 15.73 -10.53
CA ILE A 287 -20.21 15.75 -9.53
C ILE A 287 -20.37 14.56 -8.57
N VAL A 288 -19.39 13.66 -8.61
CA VAL A 288 -19.31 12.47 -7.75
C VAL A 288 -18.60 12.79 -6.43
N LEU A 289 -17.51 13.59 -6.49
CA LEU A 289 -16.72 14.01 -5.35
C LEU A 289 -16.37 15.50 -5.46
N ARG A 290 -16.41 16.22 -4.34
CA ARG A 290 -16.05 17.64 -4.27
C ARG A 290 -15.12 17.87 -3.09
N SER A 291 -14.06 18.67 -3.28
CA SER A 291 -13.22 19.14 -2.19
C SER A 291 -13.91 20.28 -1.41
N ARG A 292 -13.53 20.49 -0.15
CA ARG A 292 -14.05 21.62 0.64
C ARG A 292 -13.68 22.99 0.07
N ALA A 293 -12.54 23.06 -0.61
CA ALA A 293 -12.09 24.30 -1.24
C ALA A 293 -12.83 24.62 -2.54
N ALA A 294 -13.51 23.64 -3.15
CA ALA A 294 -14.34 23.84 -4.31
C ALA A 294 -15.71 24.38 -3.86
N GLY A 295 -15.99 25.66 -4.14
CA GLY A 295 -17.28 26.30 -3.85
C GLY A 295 -18.46 25.58 -4.53
N GLU A 296 -19.67 25.85 -4.05
CA GLU A 296 -20.89 25.26 -4.65
C GLU A 296 -21.09 25.67 -6.12
N ASP A 297 -20.58 26.85 -6.50
CA ASP A 297 -20.70 27.45 -7.85
C ASP A 297 -19.65 26.93 -8.85
N MET A 298 -18.89 25.87 -8.53
CA MET A 298 -17.92 25.34 -9.45
C MET A 298 -18.57 24.67 -10.64
N VAL A 299 -18.54 25.36 -11.78
CA VAL A 299 -19.04 24.85 -13.06
C VAL A 299 -18.08 23.77 -13.56
N CYS A 300 -18.63 22.62 -13.95
CA CYS A 300 -17.86 21.56 -14.61
C CYS A 300 -17.85 21.81 -16.12
N PRO A 301 -16.76 22.34 -16.70
CA PRO A 301 -16.63 22.41 -18.14
C PRO A 301 -16.54 20.98 -18.70
N ARG A 302 -16.96 20.77 -19.95
CA ARG A 302 -16.82 19.52 -20.65
C ARG A 302 -15.34 19.14 -20.78
N GLU A 303 -15.06 17.89 -20.97
CA GLU A 303 -13.73 17.30 -21.07
C GLU A 303 -12.77 18.14 -21.94
N GLY A 304 -11.59 18.47 -21.40
CA GLY A 304 -10.53 19.21 -22.13
C GLY A 304 -10.72 20.72 -22.24
N GLN A 305 -11.81 21.29 -21.77
CA GLN A 305 -12.04 22.74 -21.84
C GLN A 305 -11.29 23.48 -20.70
N ARG A 306 -10.67 24.60 -21.06
CA ARG A 306 -10.08 25.56 -20.11
C ARG A 306 -10.91 26.83 -20.16
N LEU A 307 -11.46 27.24 -19.03
CA LEU A 307 -12.23 28.45 -18.89
C LEU A 307 -11.49 29.39 -17.94
N ILE A 308 -11.27 30.63 -18.37
CA ILE A 308 -10.75 31.68 -17.48
C ILE A 308 -11.93 32.60 -17.17
N ARG A 309 -12.25 32.72 -15.86
CA ARG A 309 -13.30 33.63 -15.37
C ARG A 309 -12.75 35.05 -15.28
N PRO A 310 -13.63 36.07 -15.29
CA PRO A 310 -13.24 37.47 -15.15
C PRO A 310 -12.53 37.78 -13.84
N ASP A 311 -12.76 36.97 -12.79
CA ASP A 311 -12.13 37.07 -11.47
C ASP A 311 -10.67 36.58 -11.45
N GLY A 312 -10.13 36.14 -12.59
CA GLY A 312 -8.78 35.60 -12.69
C GLY A 312 -8.64 34.15 -12.24
N MET A 313 -9.74 33.42 -12.08
CA MET A 313 -9.74 32.01 -11.78
C MET A 313 -9.80 31.18 -13.06
N ARG A 314 -8.83 30.26 -13.23
CA ARG A 314 -8.80 29.31 -14.34
C ARG A 314 -9.39 27.99 -13.91
N ILE A 315 -10.40 27.51 -14.63
CA ILE A 315 -10.98 26.17 -14.49
C ILE A 315 -10.39 25.30 -15.56
N SER A 316 -9.81 24.17 -15.17
CA SER A 316 -9.22 23.18 -16.07
C SER A 316 -9.85 21.82 -15.83
N SER A 317 -9.98 21.00 -16.87
CA SER A 317 -10.46 19.63 -16.76
C SER A 317 -9.50 18.65 -17.45
N ALA A 318 -9.37 17.44 -16.88
CA ALA A 318 -8.60 16.34 -17.46
C ALA A 318 -9.35 15.01 -17.30
N PRO A 319 -9.30 14.12 -18.31
CA PRO A 319 -9.95 12.82 -18.26
C PRO A 319 -9.28 11.91 -17.23
N ILE A 320 -10.10 11.12 -16.55
CA ILE A 320 -9.69 10.04 -15.65
C ILE A 320 -10.51 8.79 -15.98
N GLY A 321 -10.04 7.61 -15.54
CA GLY A 321 -10.79 6.36 -15.75
C GLY A 321 -12.19 6.42 -15.11
N GLY A 322 -13.23 6.54 -15.94
CA GLY A 322 -14.63 6.62 -15.50
C GLY A 322 -15.21 8.02 -15.32
N GLY A 323 -14.53 9.07 -15.82
CA GLY A 323 -15.02 10.44 -15.77
C GLY A 323 -13.92 11.46 -16.02
N TYR A 324 -14.01 12.62 -15.39
CA TYR A 324 -13.00 13.66 -15.48
C TYR A 324 -12.84 14.41 -14.16
N VAL A 325 -11.61 14.88 -13.91
CA VAL A 325 -11.29 15.76 -12.78
C VAL A 325 -11.32 17.22 -13.26
N VAL A 326 -11.92 18.09 -12.47
CA VAL A 326 -11.97 19.53 -12.68
C VAL A 326 -11.29 20.20 -11.50
N TRP A 327 -10.41 21.16 -11.77
CA TRP A 327 -9.75 21.94 -10.73
C TRP A 327 -9.71 23.42 -11.09
N GLN A 328 -9.60 24.25 -10.08
CA GLN A 328 -9.59 25.70 -10.18
C GLN A 328 -8.27 26.25 -9.63
N ASP A 329 -7.60 27.05 -10.45
CA ASP A 329 -6.33 27.72 -10.13
C ASP A 329 -6.53 29.24 -10.15
N ASN A 330 -5.95 29.97 -9.20
CA ASN A 330 -5.86 31.42 -9.26
C ASN A 330 -4.70 31.81 -10.17
N VAL A 331 -5.00 32.27 -11.38
CA VAL A 331 -4.01 32.73 -12.36
C VAL A 331 -3.87 34.25 -12.42
N ARG A 332 -4.59 35.01 -11.57
CA ARG A 332 -4.52 36.46 -11.51
C ARG A 332 -3.10 36.98 -11.31
N PRO A 333 -2.30 36.48 -10.37
CA PRO A 333 -0.92 36.94 -10.21
C PRO A 333 -0.06 36.68 -11.45
N LEU A 334 -0.31 35.56 -12.16
CA LEU A 334 0.38 35.23 -13.39
C LEU A 334 0.01 36.19 -14.54
N LEU A 335 -1.28 36.54 -14.65
CA LEU A 335 -1.76 37.52 -15.64
C LEU A 335 -1.21 38.90 -15.39
N GLU A 336 -1.18 39.36 -14.13
CA GLU A 336 -0.58 40.62 -13.73
C GLU A 336 0.93 40.66 -14.04
N LEU A 337 1.64 39.58 -13.78
CA LEU A 337 3.09 39.47 -14.08
C LEU A 337 3.32 39.48 -15.59
N HIS A 338 2.48 38.80 -16.37
CA HIS A 338 2.55 38.78 -17.81
C HIS A 338 2.28 40.17 -18.44
N THR A 339 1.33 40.90 -17.89
CA THR A 339 1.07 42.28 -18.31
C THR A 339 2.29 43.19 -18.05
N LYS A 340 2.84 43.16 -16.82
CA LYS A 340 4.08 43.89 -16.48
C LYS A 340 5.26 43.49 -17.37
N LEU A 341 5.40 42.21 -17.70
CA LEU A 341 6.48 41.74 -18.60
C LEU A 341 6.32 42.34 -19.98
N ASN A 342 5.08 42.38 -20.52
CA ASN A 342 4.81 42.99 -21.83
C ASN A 342 5.03 44.50 -21.83
N GLU A 343 4.63 45.21 -20.77
CA GLU A 343 4.91 46.63 -20.59
C GLU A 343 6.41 46.90 -20.55
N ASN A 344 7.17 46.18 -19.74
CA ASN A 344 8.64 46.30 -19.66
C ASN A 344 9.33 45.99 -21.00
N LYS A 345 8.83 44.98 -21.71
CA LYS A 345 9.34 44.63 -23.06
C LYS A 345 9.11 45.78 -24.04
N ALA A 346 7.92 46.37 -24.07
CA ALA A 346 7.62 47.51 -24.94
C ALA A 346 8.48 48.73 -24.58
N GLU A 347 8.68 49.00 -23.29
CA GLU A 347 9.57 50.06 -22.83
C GLU A 347 11.03 49.83 -23.25
N LEU A 348 11.55 48.60 -23.07
CA LEU A 348 12.88 48.23 -23.52
C LEU A 348 13.06 48.39 -25.02
N GLU A 349 12.08 48.01 -25.83
CA GLU A 349 12.10 48.16 -27.29
C GLU A 349 12.13 49.67 -27.67
N SER A 350 11.31 50.48 -26.99
CA SER A 350 11.31 51.94 -27.17
C SER A 350 12.65 52.56 -26.79
N ASN A 351 13.21 52.20 -25.64
CA ASN A 351 14.52 52.69 -25.17
C ASN A 351 15.66 52.24 -26.08
N ARG A 352 15.61 51.02 -26.57
CA ARG A 352 16.58 50.50 -27.58
C ARG A 352 16.54 51.33 -28.85
N LYS A 353 15.36 51.68 -29.35
CA LYS A 353 15.22 52.52 -30.55
C LYS A 353 15.75 53.91 -30.31
N LYS A 354 15.43 54.55 -29.18
CA LYS A 354 16.02 55.88 -28.80
C LYS A 354 17.53 55.84 -28.72
N LEU A 355 18.09 54.79 -28.12
CA LEU A 355 19.55 54.62 -28.00
C LEU A 355 20.20 54.44 -29.36
N GLN A 356 19.56 53.68 -30.26
CA GLN A 356 20.03 53.49 -31.65
C GLN A 356 20.02 54.77 -32.44
N ASP A 357 18.94 55.58 -32.31
CA ASP A 357 18.84 56.88 -32.95
C ASP A 357 19.87 57.86 -32.40
N ALA A 358 20.05 57.91 -31.07
CA ALA A 358 21.11 58.72 -30.43
C ALA A 358 22.50 58.31 -30.89
N TYR A 359 22.78 57.01 -30.98
CA TYR A 359 24.07 56.52 -31.50
C TYR A 359 24.31 56.93 -32.93
N LEU A 360 23.31 56.89 -33.82
CA LEU A 360 23.43 57.32 -35.19
C LEU A 360 23.70 58.83 -35.29
N VAL A 361 23.05 59.67 -34.46
CA VAL A 361 23.30 61.11 -34.37
C VAL A 361 24.75 61.36 -33.87
N GLN A 362 25.19 60.68 -32.81
CA GLN A 362 26.53 60.81 -32.26
C GLN A 362 27.61 60.41 -33.29
N LYS A 363 27.36 59.32 -34.05
CA LYS A 363 28.27 58.89 -35.12
C LYS A 363 28.37 59.94 -36.19
N LYS A 364 27.25 60.52 -36.70
CA LYS A 364 27.26 61.60 -37.65
C LYS A 364 27.99 62.85 -37.15
N LEU A 365 27.75 63.21 -35.88
CA LEU A 365 28.44 64.35 -35.25
C LEU A 365 29.97 64.09 -35.20
N HIS A 366 30.39 62.89 -34.83
CA HIS A 366 31.78 62.50 -34.80
C HIS A 366 32.40 62.57 -36.24
N GLU A 367 31.74 62.02 -37.24
CA GLU A 367 32.20 62.10 -38.65
C GLU A 367 32.30 63.54 -39.13
N LEU A 368 31.36 64.47 -38.78
CA LEU A 368 31.39 65.84 -39.08
C LEU A 368 32.56 66.57 -38.37
N THR A 369 32.76 66.22 -37.09
CA THR A 369 33.88 66.82 -36.33
C THR A 369 35.24 66.44 -36.87
N GLU A 370 35.40 65.16 -37.25
CA GLU A 370 36.65 64.69 -37.91
C GLU A 370 36.84 65.33 -39.30
N LYS A 371 35.78 65.50 -40.09
CA LYS A 371 35.86 66.22 -41.35
C LYS A 371 36.26 67.65 -41.11
N ASN A 372 35.67 68.39 -40.15
CA ASN A 372 36.06 69.76 -39.82
C ASN A 372 37.49 69.85 -39.37
N ARG A 373 37.96 68.90 -38.56
CA ARG A 373 39.36 68.83 -38.11
C ARG A 373 40.30 68.63 -39.26
N ILE A 374 39.98 67.76 -40.23
CA ILE A 374 40.79 67.62 -41.47
C ILE A 374 40.77 68.90 -42.32
N TYR A 375 39.62 69.55 -42.49
CA TYR A 375 39.51 70.80 -43.21
C TYR A 375 40.33 71.89 -42.54
N LEU A 376 40.31 72.05 -41.21
CA LEU A 376 41.08 73.01 -40.46
C LEU A 376 42.61 72.72 -40.59
N SER A 377 42.99 71.46 -40.56
CA SER A 377 44.41 71.08 -40.78
C SER A 377 44.87 71.36 -42.21
N LEU A 378 44.04 71.16 -43.22
CA LEU A 378 44.32 71.48 -44.60
C LEU A 378 44.47 73.03 -44.82
N ILE A 379 43.61 73.83 -44.15
CA ILE A 379 43.70 75.29 -44.21
C ILE A 379 45.02 75.80 -43.58
N HIS A 380 45.37 75.20 -42.43
CA HIS A 380 46.66 75.54 -41.81
C HIS A 380 47.90 75.14 -42.62
N ILE A 381 47.81 74.09 -43.46
CA ILE A 381 48.89 73.67 -44.35
C ILE A 381 48.95 74.54 -45.61
N SER A 382 47.80 75.14 -46.01
CA SER A 382 47.71 75.98 -47.25
C SER A 382 47.98 77.47 -47.02
N GLU A 383 48.19 77.96 -45.78
CA GLU A 383 48.64 79.32 -45.55
C GLU A 383 50.09 79.40 -45.87
N PRO A 384 50.48 80.07 -46.99
CA PRO A 384 51.92 80.28 -47.29
C PRO A 384 52.49 81.26 -46.29
N THR A 385 53.56 80.83 -45.67
CA THR A 385 54.43 81.69 -44.88
C THR A 385 54.81 82.97 -45.66
N ARG A 386 53.98 84.02 -45.52
CA ARG A 386 54.49 85.39 -45.80
C ARG A 386 55.12 85.93 -44.56
N ARG A 387 56.44 85.78 -44.40
CA ARG A 387 57.28 86.67 -43.65
C ARG A 387 58.36 87.19 -44.60
N VAL A 388 58.23 88.46 -44.86
CA VAL A 388 59.31 89.32 -45.30
C VAL A 388 60.15 89.67 -44.14
#